data_b61b711313a983ff35a0a95d042427f9
#
_entry.id   b61b711313a983ff35a0a95d042427f9
#
_cell.length_a   1.000
_cell.length_b   1.000
_cell.length_c   1.000
_cell.angle_alpha   90.00
_cell.angle_beta   90.00
_cell.angle_gamma   90.00
#
_symmetry.space_group_name_H-M   'P 1'
#
loop_
_entity.id
_entity.type
_entity.pdbx_description
1 polymer ?
#
loop_
_entity_poly.entity_id
_entity_poly.type
_entity_poly.pdbx_seq_one_letter_code
_entity_poly.pdbx_strand_id
1 'polypeptide(L)'
;MITMCFTLVWTFAITAILLILEGKMAKIQVFNNGILIDDFMYPAFIPNDAIKSIKLVYKSPNVTMRSNGYGGLRMWKGFYRLRECRRRAVLYLENHFKGPFVEIQTTTDSFYINFKNAEQTQQLYDEMNSTLKLVDESRVIDLPKLSQKRSIVVVVVFMLVLMIPILLLPMLV
;
A
#
# COMPACT_ATOMS: atom_id res chain seq x y z
N MET A 1 31.83 15.57 19.61
CA MET A 1 30.48 16.02 20.00
C MET A 1 29.65 16.51 18.78
N ILE A 2 30.20 17.36 17.92
CA ILE A 2 29.53 17.91 16.73
C ILE A 2 29.10 16.80 15.75
N THR A 3 29.95 15.82 15.48
CA THR A 3 29.65 14.69 14.58
C THR A 3 28.49 13.82 15.06
N MET A 4 28.39 13.58 16.38
CA MET A 4 27.30 12.80 16.96
C MET A 4 25.96 13.54 16.86
N CYS A 5 25.94 14.85 17.06
CA CYS A 5 24.74 15.66 16.87
C CYS A 5 24.28 15.65 15.41
N PHE A 6 25.21 15.75 14.46
CA PHE A 6 24.93 15.74 13.04
C PHE A 6 24.30 14.41 12.58
N THR A 7 24.87 13.27 13.00
CA THR A 7 24.30 11.95 12.67
C THR A 7 22.92 11.74 13.25
N LEU A 8 22.67 12.19 14.48
CA LEU A 8 21.35 12.11 15.10
C LEU A 8 20.30 12.94 14.35
N VAL A 9 20.61 14.19 14.01
CA VAL A 9 19.69 15.07 13.25
C VAL A 9 19.39 14.47 11.88
N TRP A 10 20.41 13.92 11.20
CA TRP A 10 20.26 13.33 9.88
C TRP A 10 19.40 12.06 9.88
N THR A 11 19.64 11.16 10.84
CA THR A 11 18.80 9.95 11.00
C THR A 11 17.34 10.29 11.35
N PHE A 12 17.13 11.33 12.15
CA PHE A 12 15.78 11.79 12.49
C PHE A 12 15.05 12.36 11.26
N ALA A 13 15.75 13.17 10.46
CA ALA A 13 15.19 13.73 9.23
C ALA A 13 14.79 12.64 8.22
N ILE A 14 15.65 11.64 8.02
CA ILE A 14 15.35 10.51 7.12
C ILE A 14 14.14 9.73 7.62
N THR A 15 14.11 9.41 8.91
CA THR A 15 13.00 8.67 9.50
C THR A 15 11.69 9.44 9.35
N ALA A 16 11.70 10.74 9.57
CA ALA A 16 10.54 11.60 9.39
C ALA A 16 10.05 11.61 7.92
N ILE A 17 10.96 11.70 6.95
CA ILE A 17 10.63 11.65 5.52
C ILE A 17 10.00 10.30 5.17
N LEU A 18 10.56 9.19 5.63
CA LEU A 18 10.03 7.86 5.39
C LEU A 18 8.62 7.70 5.98
N LEU A 19 8.40 8.17 7.21
CA LEU A 19 7.08 8.13 7.84
C LEU A 19 6.04 8.98 7.08
N ILE A 20 6.44 10.13 6.54
CA ILE A 20 5.57 10.97 5.71
C ILE A 20 5.21 10.27 4.39
N LEU A 21 6.18 9.64 3.74
CA LEU A 21 5.95 8.91 2.49
C LEU A 21 5.08 7.67 2.70
N GLU A 22 5.32 6.94 3.77
CA GLU A 22 4.54 5.74 4.14
C GLU A 22 3.11 6.09 4.57
N GLY A 23 2.93 7.27 5.17
CA GLY A 23 1.63 7.80 5.59
C GLY A 23 0.71 8.26 4.45
N LYS A 24 1.18 8.29 3.19
CA LYS A 24 0.31 8.63 2.06
C LYS A 24 -0.56 7.43 1.68
N MET A 25 -1.84 7.70 1.42
CA MET A 25 -2.75 6.67 0.92
C MET A 25 -2.36 6.23 -0.49
N ALA A 26 -2.57 4.94 -0.79
CA ALA A 26 -2.43 4.40 -2.12
C ALA A 26 -3.39 5.07 -3.10
N LYS A 27 -2.95 5.30 -4.33
CA LYS A 27 -3.84 5.67 -5.43
C LYS A 27 -4.40 4.39 -6.05
N ILE A 28 -5.72 4.32 -6.14
CA ILE A 28 -6.41 3.16 -6.69
C ILE A 28 -7.02 3.56 -8.01
N GLN A 29 -6.76 2.76 -9.03
CA GLN A 29 -7.26 2.97 -10.38
C GLN A 29 -7.90 1.67 -10.87
N VAL A 30 -9.13 1.79 -11.37
CA VAL A 30 -9.90 0.67 -11.88
C VAL A 30 -9.80 0.69 -13.40
N PHE A 31 -9.38 -0.44 -13.97
CA PHE A 31 -9.27 -0.66 -15.39
C PHE A 31 -10.13 -1.84 -15.82
N ASN A 32 -10.44 -1.94 -17.11
CA ASN A 32 -11.20 -3.07 -17.64
C ASN A 32 -10.50 -4.43 -17.42
N ASN A 33 -9.18 -4.45 -17.30
CA ASN A 33 -8.37 -5.66 -17.10
C ASN A 33 -7.99 -5.92 -15.64
N GLY A 34 -8.35 -5.04 -14.70
CA GLY A 34 -8.03 -5.22 -13.30
C GLY A 34 -7.94 -3.92 -12.50
N ILE A 35 -7.48 -4.04 -11.28
CA ILE A 35 -7.35 -2.95 -10.33
C ILE A 35 -5.88 -2.72 -10.05
N LEU A 36 -5.41 -1.50 -10.31
CA LEU A 36 -4.06 -1.06 -9.97
C LEU A 36 -4.08 -0.29 -8.65
N ILE A 37 -3.26 -0.72 -7.71
CA ILE A 37 -3.02 -0.04 -6.44
C ILE A 37 -1.60 0.51 -6.49
N ASP A 38 -1.48 1.81 -6.77
CA ASP A 38 -0.18 2.51 -6.81
C ASP A 38 0.13 3.04 -5.40
N ASP A 39 0.82 2.22 -4.65
CA ASP A 39 1.35 2.56 -3.32
C ASP A 39 2.87 2.60 -3.37
N PHE A 40 3.46 3.45 -2.53
CA PHE A 40 4.90 3.62 -2.50
C PHE A 40 5.65 2.36 -2.03
N MET A 41 5.13 1.70 -0.98
CA MET A 41 5.78 0.53 -0.36
C MET A 41 5.15 -0.79 -0.79
N TYR A 42 3.84 -0.79 -1.07
CA TYR A 42 3.04 -2.00 -1.31
C TYR A 42 2.23 -1.89 -2.60
N PRO A 43 2.87 -1.66 -3.76
CA PRO A 43 2.14 -1.61 -5.02
C PRO A 43 1.56 -2.98 -5.36
N ALA A 44 0.34 -3.00 -5.91
CA ALA A 44 -0.31 -4.24 -6.32
C ALA A 44 -1.10 -4.04 -7.61
N PHE A 45 -1.19 -5.09 -8.41
CA PHE A 45 -2.12 -5.20 -9.51
C PHE A 45 -2.96 -6.46 -9.31
N ILE A 46 -4.28 -6.31 -9.35
CA ILE A 46 -5.25 -7.39 -9.19
C ILE A 46 -5.92 -7.59 -10.54
N PRO A 47 -5.55 -8.62 -11.30
CA PRO A 47 -6.17 -8.88 -12.60
C PRO A 47 -7.61 -9.38 -12.41
N ASN A 48 -8.48 -9.10 -13.38
CA ASN A 48 -9.91 -9.42 -13.32
C ASN A 48 -10.17 -10.91 -13.14
N ASP A 49 -9.41 -11.75 -13.83
CA ASP A 49 -9.52 -13.21 -13.76
C ASP A 49 -9.20 -13.79 -12.38
N ALA A 50 -8.42 -13.07 -11.59
CA ALA A 50 -8.12 -13.46 -10.20
C ALA A 50 -9.21 -13.04 -9.22
N ILE A 51 -10.10 -12.11 -9.56
CA ILE A 51 -11.13 -11.58 -8.67
C ILE A 51 -12.30 -12.57 -8.58
N LYS A 52 -12.56 -13.06 -7.37
CA LYS A 52 -13.70 -13.93 -7.08
C LYS A 52 -14.94 -13.17 -6.66
N SER A 53 -14.77 -12.15 -5.85
CA SER A 53 -15.86 -11.31 -5.39
C SER A 53 -15.38 -9.95 -4.91
N ILE A 54 -16.24 -8.95 -5.08
CA ILE A 54 -16.06 -7.62 -4.51
C ILE A 54 -17.27 -7.33 -3.62
N LYS A 55 -17.03 -6.92 -2.39
CA LYS A 55 -18.08 -6.65 -1.40
C LYS A 55 -17.81 -5.37 -0.66
N LEU A 56 -18.87 -4.64 -0.35
CA LEU A 56 -18.81 -3.55 0.62
C LEU A 56 -19.12 -4.13 2.01
N VAL A 57 -18.19 -4.02 2.94
CA VAL A 57 -18.33 -4.53 4.31
C VAL A 57 -18.16 -3.40 5.31
N TYR A 58 -18.91 -3.45 6.40
CA TYR A 58 -18.87 -2.39 7.43
C TYR A 58 -18.05 -2.78 8.65
N LYS A 59 -17.72 -4.07 8.75
CA LYS A 59 -16.90 -4.59 9.85
C LYS A 59 -15.43 -4.54 9.45
N SER A 60 -14.59 -4.01 10.32
CA SER A 60 -13.13 -4.02 10.14
C SER A 60 -12.61 -5.46 9.98
N PRO A 61 -11.63 -5.68 9.08
CA PRO A 61 -11.04 -7.00 8.92
C PRO A 61 -10.41 -7.48 10.23
N ASN A 62 -10.78 -8.70 10.65
CA ASN A 62 -10.26 -9.29 11.87
C ASN A 62 -8.89 -9.93 11.58
N VAL A 63 -7.83 -9.18 11.86
CA VAL A 63 -6.45 -9.63 11.63
C VAL A 63 -5.78 -10.09 12.91
N THR A 64 -4.93 -11.11 12.81
CA THR A 64 -4.19 -11.66 13.95
C THR A 64 -2.77 -11.13 14.03
N MET A 65 -2.09 -11.05 12.89
CA MET A 65 -0.67 -10.76 12.84
C MET A 65 -0.34 -9.95 11.59
N ARG A 66 0.52 -8.97 11.77
CA ARG A 66 1.16 -8.24 10.67
C ARG A 66 2.40 -9.01 10.24
N SER A 67 2.46 -9.41 8.97
CA SER A 67 3.64 -10.07 8.39
C SER A 67 4.66 -9.05 7.92
N ASN A 68 4.18 -8.01 7.21
CA ASN A 68 4.98 -6.88 6.74
C ASN A 68 4.02 -5.73 6.45
N GLY A 69 4.31 -4.55 6.95
CA GLY A 69 3.43 -3.41 6.70
C GLY A 69 3.54 -2.31 7.74
N TYR A 70 2.80 -1.24 7.48
CA TYR A 70 2.64 -0.09 8.36
C TYR A 70 1.34 -0.22 9.15
N GLY A 71 1.42 -0.07 10.46
CA GLY A 71 0.28 -0.05 11.37
C GLY A 71 0.38 1.13 12.31
N GLY A 72 -0.17 2.28 11.89
CA GLY A 72 -0.32 3.46 12.73
C GLY A 72 -1.63 3.46 13.51
N LEU A 73 -1.90 4.57 14.22
CA LEU A 73 -3.12 4.73 15.04
C LEU A 73 -4.41 4.60 14.22
N ARG A 74 -4.43 5.02 12.96
CA ARG A 74 -5.63 4.99 12.11
C ARG A 74 -5.40 4.25 10.81
N MET A 75 -4.23 4.38 10.21
CA MET A 75 -3.88 3.83 8.91
C MET A 75 -3.18 2.49 9.06
N TRP A 76 -3.66 1.51 8.32
CA TRP A 76 -3.03 0.20 8.21
C TRP A 76 -2.77 -0.13 6.74
N LYS A 77 -1.53 -0.48 6.43
CA LYS A 77 -1.10 -0.88 5.09
C LYS A 77 -0.20 -2.10 5.14
N GLY A 78 -0.24 -2.90 4.07
CA GLY A 78 0.64 -4.05 3.87
C GLY A 78 -0.01 -5.38 4.15
N PHE A 79 0.82 -6.36 4.52
CA PHE A 79 0.44 -7.77 4.61
C PHE A 79 0.11 -8.19 6.03
N TYR A 80 -1.08 -8.78 6.18
CA TYR A 80 -1.62 -9.26 7.44
C TYR A 80 -2.16 -10.69 7.27
N ARG A 81 -2.51 -11.35 8.36
CA ARG A 81 -3.25 -12.61 8.36
C ARG A 81 -4.62 -12.42 8.97
N LEU A 82 -5.65 -12.92 8.28
CA LEU A 82 -7.00 -12.96 8.81
C LEU A 82 -7.11 -14.04 9.89
N ARG A 83 -7.81 -13.74 10.97
CA ARG A 83 -8.02 -14.66 12.09
C ARG A 83 -8.86 -15.88 11.66
N GLU A 84 -9.89 -15.64 10.88
CA GLU A 84 -10.92 -16.65 10.59
C GLU A 84 -10.44 -17.76 9.64
N CYS A 85 -9.62 -17.41 8.64
CA CYS A 85 -9.24 -18.37 7.59
C CYS A 85 -7.73 -18.50 7.39
N ARG A 86 -6.90 -17.83 8.21
CA ARG A 86 -5.44 -17.75 8.06
C ARG A 86 -4.95 -17.28 6.67
N ARG A 87 -5.87 -16.80 5.82
CA ARG A 87 -5.53 -16.21 4.52
C ARG A 87 -4.70 -14.95 4.71
N ARG A 88 -3.85 -14.69 3.74
CA ARG A 88 -3.14 -13.41 3.66
C ARG A 88 -4.14 -12.32 3.31
N ALA A 89 -4.14 -11.25 4.08
CA ALA A 89 -4.86 -10.02 3.80
C ALA A 89 -3.88 -8.94 3.42
N VAL A 90 -4.21 -8.17 2.38
CA VAL A 90 -3.47 -6.97 1.99
C VAL A 90 -4.35 -5.77 2.32
N LEU A 91 -3.88 -4.92 3.22
CA LEU A 91 -4.66 -3.81 3.74
C LEU A 91 -4.17 -2.48 3.16
N TYR A 92 -5.12 -1.65 2.76
CA TYR A 92 -4.93 -0.25 2.37
C TYR A 92 -6.02 0.57 3.07
N LEU A 93 -5.89 0.72 4.38
CA LEU A 93 -6.91 1.33 5.23
C LEU A 93 -6.43 2.68 5.74
N GLU A 94 -7.11 3.75 5.37
CA GLU A 94 -6.93 5.09 5.96
C GLU A 94 -7.54 5.19 7.36
N ASN A 95 -8.60 4.40 7.60
CA ASN A 95 -9.25 4.31 8.90
C ASN A 95 -9.70 2.88 9.17
N HIS A 96 -8.89 2.14 9.92
CA HIS A 96 -9.22 0.75 10.24
C HIS A 96 -10.33 0.58 11.29
N PHE A 97 -10.71 1.65 12.00
CA PHE A 97 -11.77 1.60 13.00
C PHE A 97 -13.17 1.76 12.41
N LYS A 98 -13.30 2.50 11.30
CA LYS A 98 -14.59 2.91 10.78
C LYS A 98 -14.71 2.59 9.29
N GLY A 99 -15.67 1.70 8.96
CA GLY A 99 -16.05 1.39 7.58
C GLY A 99 -16.87 2.50 6.91
N PRO A 100 -17.28 2.29 5.67
CA PRO A 100 -17.22 1.03 4.93
C PRO A 100 -15.82 0.66 4.44
N PHE A 101 -15.65 -0.63 4.09
CA PHE A 101 -14.44 -1.21 3.48
C PHE A 101 -14.82 -1.92 2.20
N VAL A 102 -14.05 -1.77 1.14
CA VAL A 102 -14.16 -2.60 -0.05
C VAL A 102 -13.30 -3.85 0.18
N GLU A 103 -13.94 -5.00 0.24
CA GLU A 103 -13.29 -6.31 0.30
C GLU A 103 -13.22 -6.89 -1.10
N ILE A 104 -12.03 -7.18 -1.60
CA ILE A 104 -11.77 -7.85 -2.86
C ILE A 104 -11.18 -9.22 -2.53
N GLN A 105 -11.94 -10.28 -2.77
CA GLN A 105 -11.45 -11.64 -2.61
C GLN A 105 -10.87 -12.14 -3.93
N THR A 106 -9.62 -12.55 -3.90
CA THR A 106 -8.96 -13.20 -5.04
C THR A 106 -8.78 -14.71 -4.79
N THR A 107 -8.14 -15.38 -5.72
CA THR A 107 -7.79 -16.79 -5.58
C THR A 107 -6.84 -17.05 -4.42
N THR A 108 -5.92 -16.13 -4.15
CA THR A 108 -4.83 -16.27 -3.16
C THR A 108 -5.00 -15.40 -1.94
N ASP A 109 -5.44 -14.16 -2.10
CA ASP A 109 -5.42 -13.12 -1.09
C ASP A 109 -6.79 -12.46 -0.92
N SER A 110 -6.95 -11.70 0.16
CA SER A 110 -8.07 -10.78 0.35
C SER A 110 -7.53 -9.37 0.51
N PHE A 111 -8.00 -8.44 -0.31
CA PHE A 111 -7.63 -7.03 -0.23
C PHE A 111 -8.73 -6.26 0.48
N TYR A 112 -8.35 -5.36 1.37
CA TYR A 112 -9.28 -4.48 2.07
C TYR A 112 -8.84 -3.05 1.86
N ILE A 113 -9.74 -2.23 1.36
CA ILE A 113 -9.49 -0.86 0.98
C ILE A 113 -10.53 0.03 1.64
N ASN A 114 -10.11 1.12 2.27
CA ASN A 114 -11.01 2.20 2.61
C ASN A 114 -10.31 3.55 2.62
N PHE A 115 -11.10 4.60 2.44
CA PHE A 115 -10.69 5.98 2.58
C PHE A 115 -11.22 6.57 3.89
N LYS A 116 -10.65 7.70 4.29
CA LYS A 116 -11.13 8.47 5.45
C LYS A 116 -12.58 8.89 5.30
N ASN A 117 -12.99 9.25 4.07
CA ASN A 117 -14.37 9.55 3.73
C ASN A 117 -15.08 8.28 3.24
N ALA A 118 -16.19 7.94 3.90
CA ALA A 118 -17.04 6.80 3.57
C ALA A 118 -17.61 6.86 2.13
N GLU A 119 -17.95 8.07 1.67
CA GLU A 119 -18.47 8.29 0.31
C GLU A 119 -17.45 7.92 -0.76
N GLN A 120 -16.16 8.25 -0.57
CA GLN A 120 -15.10 7.86 -1.50
C GLN A 120 -14.93 6.35 -1.56
N THR A 121 -15.10 5.67 -0.44
CA THR A 121 -15.05 4.19 -0.39
C THR A 121 -16.24 3.58 -1.13
N GLN A 122 -17.42 4.17 -0.98
CA GLN A 122 -18.62 3.75 -1.71
C GLN A 122 -18.46 3.99 -3.21
N GLN A 123 -17.98 5.16 -3.62
CA GLN A 123 -17.74 5.50 -5.03
C GLN A 123 -16.74 4.52 -5.67
N LEU A 124 -15.65 4.18 -4.97
CA LEU A 124 -14.70 3.18 -5.44
C LEU A 124 -15.36 1.81 -5.64
N TYR A 125 -16.21 1.39 -4.70
CA TYR A 125 -16.96 0.14 -4.82
C TYR A 125 -17.89 0.15 -6.04
N ASP A 126 -18.62 1.24 -6.25
CA ASP A 126 -19.55 1.39 -7.38
C ASP A 126 -18.80 1.42 -8.72
N GLU A 127 -17.66 2.12 -8.78
CA GLU A 127 -16.75 2.14 -9.93
C GLU A 127 -16.24 0.73 -10.27
N MET A 128 -15.77 -0.01 -9.27
CA MET A 128 -15.31 -1.40 -9.46
C MET A 128 -16.42 -2.28 -10.00
N ASN A 129 -17.62 -2.20 -9.43
CA ASN A 129 -18.74 -3.02 -9.86
C ASN A 129 -19.22 -2.67 -11.28
N SER A 130 -19.22 -1.40 -11.68
CA SER A 130 -19.62 -0.98 -13.01
C SER A 130 -18.58 -1.38 -14.06
N THR A 131 -17.31 -1.14 -13.80
CA THR A 131 -16.21 -1.39 -14.73
C THR A 131 -15.98 -2.88 -14.95
N LEU A 132 -16.00 -3.68 -13.88
CA LEU A 132 -15.68 -5.11 -13.94
C LEU A 132 -16.86 -5.97 -14.45
N LYS A 133 -18.10 -5.50 -14.35
CA LYS A 133 -19.26 -6.16 -14.95
C LYS A 133 -19.36 -6.00 -16.47
N LEU A 134 -18.66 -5.01 -17.04
CA LEU A 134 -18.69 -4.70 -18.48
C LEU A 134 -17.66 -5.50 -19.29
N VAL A 135 -16.86 -6.33 -18.67
CA VAL A 135 -15.84 -7.12 -19.38
C VAL A 135 -16.48 -8.40 -19.92
N ASP A 136 -17.02 -8.32 -21.11
CA ASP A 136 -17.22 -9.45 -22.00
C ASP A 136 -15.90 -9.81 -22.71
N GLU A 137 -15.70 -11.10 -22.97
CA GLU A 137 -14.49 -11.90 -23.16
C GLU A 137 -13.44 -11.51 -24.22
N SER A 138 -13.26 -10.28 -24.63
CA SER A 138 -12.33 -10.06 -25.75
C SER A 138 -11.49 -8.78 -25.72
N ARG A 139 -10.48 -8.73 -24.87
CA ARG A 139 -9.27 -7.92 -25.14
C ARG A 139 -8.10 -8.33 -24.21
N VAL A 140 -7.08 -8.91 -24.83
CA VAL A 140 -5.72 -8.97 -24.23
C VAL A 140 -5.19 -7.54 -24.18
N ILE A 141 -5.15 -6.94 -23.01
CA ILE A 141 -4.58 -5.60 -22.80
C ILE A 141 -3.27 -5.77 -22.06
N ASP A 142 -2.24 -5.10 -22.57
CA ASP A 142 -0.91 -5.06 -21.93
C ASP A 142 -1.03 -4.69 -20.45
N LEU A 143 -0.52 -5.56 -19.59
CA LEU A 143 -0.41 -5.33 -18.16
C LEU A 143 0.42 -4.06 -17.90
N PRO A 144 -0.09 -3.10 -17.14
CA PRO A 144 0.73 -1.98 -16.72
C PRO A 144 1.94 -2.53 -15.94
N LYS A 145 3.13 -2.31 -16.48
CA LYS A 145 4.38 -2.72 -15.80
C LYS A 145 4.44 -1.98 -14.48
N LEU A 146 4.14 -2.69 -13.39
CA LEU A 146 4.43 -2.21 -12.04
C LEU A 146 5.88 -1.73 -12.03
N SER A 147 6.06 -0.45 -11.71
CA SER A 147 7.38 0.18 -11.75
C SER A 147 8.28 -0.40 -10.65
N GLN A 148 8.84 -1.57 -10.92
CA GLN A 148 9.91 -2.18 -10.12
C GLN A 148 11.11 -1.21 -9.97
N LYS A 149 11.22 -0.24 -10.89
CA LYS A 149 12.23 0.83 -10.85
C LYS A 149 12.09 1.74 -9.63
N ARG A 150 10.87 1.98 -9.10
CA ARG A 150 10.68 2.85 -7.92
C ARG A 150 11.30 2.26 -6.66
N SER A 151 11.14 0.97 -6.41
CA SER A 151 11.75 0.30 -5.25
C SER A 151 13.28 0.34 -5.29
N ILE A 152 13.86 0.15 -6.47
CA ILE A 152 15.32 0.22 -6.64
C ILE A 152 15.84 1.64 -6.40
N VAL A 153 15.16 2.65 -6.97
CA VAL A 153 15.54 4.06 -6.77
C VAL A 153 15.46 4.45 -5.29
N VAL A 154 14.44 4.02 -4.58
CA VAL A 154 14.30 4.28 -3.14
C VAL A 154 15.42 3.65 -2.33
N VAL A 155 15.76 2.40 -2.61
CA VAL A 155 16.86 1.70 -1.93
C VAL A 155 18.19 2.37 -2.24
N VAL A 156 18.43 2.76 -3.49
CA VAL A 156 19.67 3.45 -3.90
C VAL A 156 19.77 4.84 -3.25
N VAL A 157 18.68 5.62 -3.26
CA VAL A 157 18.66 6.93 -2.59
C VAL A 157 18.87 6.77 -1.09
N PHE A 158 18.25 5.78 -0.46
CA PHE A 158 18.43 5.49 0.97
C PHE A 158 19.87 5.12 1.29
N MET A 159 20.51 4.26 0.48
CA MET A 159 21.93 3.89 0.63
C MET A 159 22.85 5.10 0.44
N LEU A 160 22.61 5.91 -0.57
CA LEU A 160 23.39 7.14 -0.79
C LEU A 160 23.30 8.12 0.37
N VAL A 161 22.08 8.31 0.90
CA VAL A 161 21.82 9.20 2.04
C VAL A 161 22.48 8.69 3.32
N LEU A 162 22.53 7.38 3.56
CA LEU A 162 23.27 6.80 4.68
C LEU A 162 24.79 6.93 4.53
N MET A 163 25.31 6.93 3.31
CA MET A 163 26.74 7.03 3.04
C MET A 163 27.29 8.46 3.17
N ILE A 164 26.45 9.50 2.99
CA ILE A 164 26.87 10.90 3.06
C ILE A 164 27.57 11.26 4.40
N PRO A 165 27.01 10.94 5.59
CA PRO A 165 27.67 11.25 6.85
C PRO A 165 29.02 10.53 7.01
N ILE A 166 29.12 9.29 6.52
CA ILE A 166 30.34 8.48 6.59
C ILE A 166 31.45 9.07 5.75
N LEU A 167 31.11 9.58 4.56
CA LEU A 167 32.06 10.22 3.64
C LEU A 167 32.51 11.60 4.10
N LEU A 168 31.67 12.33 4.83
CA LEU A 168 31.98 13.67 5.35
C LEU A 168 32.71 13.64 6.69
N LEU A 169 32.67 12.52 7.44
CA LEU A 169 33.34 12.38 8.73
C LEU A 169 34.85 12.69 8.68
N PRO A 170 35.65 12.22 7.69
CA PRO A 170 37.08 12.51 7.59
C PRO A 170 37.39 13.95 7.23
N MET A 171 36.42 14.73 6.70
CA MET A 171 36.61 16.16 6.36
C MET A 171 36.31 17.10 7.52
N LEU A 172 35.74 16.60 8.62
CA LEU A 172 35.35 17.37 9.79
C LEU A 172 36.28 17.12 11.00
N VAL A 173 37.29 16.29 10.84
CA VAL A 173 38.37 16.03 11.80
C VAL A 173 39.65 16.67 11.30
#